data_5bf9900da6597d5b67b21b189705bb91
#
_entry.id   5bf9900da6597d5b67b21b189705bb91
#
_cell.length_a   1.000
_cell.length_b   1.000
_cell.length_c   1.000
_cell.angle_alpha   90.00
_cell.angle_beta   90.00
_cell.angle_gamma   90.00
#
_symmetry.space_group_name_H-M   'P 1'
#
loop_
_entity.id
_entity.type
_entity.pdbx_description
1 polymer ?
#
loop_
_entity_poly.entity_id
_entity_poly.type
_entity_poly.pdbx_seq_one_letter_code
_entity_poly.pdbx_strand_id
1 'polypeptide(L)'
;WSFMVALRARGLGTVWTTMYLNEADAVAELLDLPDEVTQICLFPVAYTVGTDFKATSRRYPARDITYFDRYGRTLAEGRSEPRSIVDGPGQLVEIDIKARPEIVWEFVSDVNLSAEFSEEFQGGEWDDPDGDSGVGSTFTGHNKHPQVGEWSTTSHVTVWDPPREFAWSVADLEAPAAQWRFTVEKVPGGSRLRYHVRLGPGRSGLTPAIEAMPDKEARIVAGRQREHQQNMQRVIEGIKEKAETQAAVERSDPSGFPR
;
A
#
# COMPACT_ATOMS: atom_id res chain seq x y z
N TRP A 1 -8.48 0.77 -29.83
CA TRP A 1 -9.10 0.53 -28.50
C TRP A 1 -10.55 1.00 -28.48
N SER A 2 -10.85 2.22 -28.89
CA SER A 2 -12.23 2.75 -28.90
C SER A 2 -13.19 1.91 -29.75
N PHE A 3 -12.72 1.39 -30.89
CA PHE A 3 -13.48 0.47 -31.72
C PHE A 3 -13.82 -0.83 -30.96
N MET A 4 -12.86 -1.44 -30.27
CA MET A 4 -13.08 -2.66 -29.49
C MET A 4 -14.09 -2.44 -28.35
N VAL A 5 -14.01 -1.30 -27.65
CA VAL A 5 -14.96 -0.91 -26.60
C VAL A 5 -16.36 -0.68 -27.17
N ALA A 6 -16.47 -0.03 -28.32
CA ALA A 6 -17.75 0.22 -28.99
C ALA A 6 -18.42 -1.08 -29.46
N LEU A 7 -17.66 -2.06 -29.96
CA LEU A 7 -18.14 -3.40 -30.29
C LEU A 7 -18.66 -4.11 -29.04
N ARG A 8 -17.90 -4.06 -27.95
CA ARG A 8 -18.29 -4.68 -26.68
C ARG A 8 -19.61 -4.13 -26.16
N ALA A 9 -19.82 -2.82 -26.22
CA ALA A 9 -21.07 -2.17 -25.83
C ALA A 9 -22.29 -2.65 -26.65
N ARG A 10 -22.07 -3.28 -27.80
CA ARG A 10 -23.11 -3.83 -28.70
C ARG A 10 -23.22 -5.36 -28.64
N GLY A 11 -22.58 -6.02 -27.66
CA GLY A 11 -22.57 -7.47 -27.52
C GLY A 11 -21.67 -8.20 -28.54
N LEU A 12 -20.83 -7.46 -29.25
CA LEU A 12 -19.87 -8.02 -30.19
C LEU A 12 -18.50 -8.18 -29.53
N GLY A 13 -17.79 -9.22 -29.90
CA GLY A 13 -16.39 -9.44 -29.50
C GLY A 13 -15.44 -9.26 -30.66
N THR A 14 -14.22 -8.89 -30.35
CA THR A 14 -13.11 -8.80 -31.28
C THR A 14 -11.78 -9.02 -30.57
N VAL A 15 -10.77 -9.31 -31.34
CA VAL A 15 -9.39 -9.45 -30.88
C VAL A 15 -8.47 -8.79 -31.89
N TRP A 16 -7.44 -8.13 -31.41
CA TRP A 16 -6.37 -7.62 -32.23
C TRP A 16 -5.45 -8.80 -32.61
N THR A 17 -5.26 -9.04 -33.92
CA THR A 17 -4.29 -10.02 -34.40
C THR A 17 -3.41 -9.43 -35.50
N THR A 18 -2.15 -9.86 -35.51
CA THR A 18 -1.13 -9.42 -36.48
C THR A 18 -0.49 -10.62 -37.22
N MET A 19 -0.93 -11.86 -36.92
CA MET A 19 -0.32 -13.06 -37.53
C MET A 19 -0.42 -13.08 -39.06
N TYR A 20 -1.48 -12.51 -39.62
CA TYR A 20 -1.67 -12.41 -41.08
C TYR A 20 -0.66 -11.50 -41.78
N LEU A 21 0.04 -10.62 -41.05
CA LEU A 21 1.08 -9.73 -41.59
C LEU A 21 2.29 -10.50 -42.14
N ASN A 22 2.44 -11.79 -41.79
CA ASN A 22 3.43 -12.65 -42.46
C ASN A 22 3.13 -12.90 -43.94
N GLU A 23 1.86 -12.69 -44.36
CA GLU A 23 1.35 -12.83 -45.71
C GLU A 23 0.68 -11.52 -46.19
N ALA A 24 1.26 -10.37 -45.80
CA ALA A 24 0.65 -9.05 -46.03
C ALA A 24 0.42 -8.78 -47.51
N ASP A 25 1.34 -9.19 -48.39
CA ASP A 25 1.23 -8.98 -49.86
C ASP A 25 0.06 -9.80 -50.41
N ALA A 26 -0.11 -11.04 -50.01
CA ALA A 26 -1.23 -11.87 -50.45
C ALA A 26 -2.58 -11.32 -49.96
N VAL A 27 -2.60 -10.74 -48.75
CA VAL A 27 -3.80 -10.09 -48.24
C VAL A 27 -4.09 -8.77 -48.95
N ALA A 28 -3.06 -8.01 -49.31
CA ALA A 28 -3.22 -6.80 -50.10
C ALA A 28 -3.83 -7.08 -51.49
N GLU A 29 -3.33 -8.10 -52.16
CA GLU A 29 -3.87 -8.58 -53.44
C GLU A 29 -5.33 -9.05 -53.30
N LEU A 30 -5.64 -9.86 -52.28
CA LEU A 30 -6.98 -10.38 -52.00
C LEU A 30 -8.02 -9.29 -51.77
N LEU A 31 -7.60 -8.19 -51.12
CA LEU A 31 -8.46 -7.08 -50.72
C LEU A 31 -8.36 -5.86 -51.65
N ASP A 32 -7.63 -5.98 -52.76
CA ASP A 32 -7.36 -4.85 -53.70
C ASP A 32 -6.85 -3.59 -53.00
N LEU A 33 -5.93 -3.76 -52.02
CA LEU A 33 -5.36 -2.63 -51.27
C LEU A 33 -4.35 -1.88 -52.15
N PRO A 34 -4.44 -0.54 -52.23
CA PRO A 34 -3.43 0.23 -52.94
C PRO A 34 -2.09 0.25 -52.18
N ASP A 35 -0.99 0.45 -52.93
CA ASP A 35 0.38 0.39 -52.41
C ASP A 35 0.66 1.39 -51.26
N GLU A 36 -0.12 2.49 -51.20
CA GLU A 36 0.00 3.51 -50.17
C GLU A 36 -0.59 3.08 -48.79
N VAL A 37 -1.34 1.96 -48.75
CA VAL A 37 -2.00 1.48 -47.55
C VAL A 37 -1.11 0.51 -46.80
N THR A 38 -0.68 0.91 -45.60
CA THR A 38 0.05 0.03 -44.68
C THR A 38 -0.92 -0.73 -43.81
N GLN A 39 -0.88 -2.04 -43.86
CA GLN A 39 -1.64 -2.93 -43.00
C GLN A 39 -1.01 -2.97 -41.61
N ILE A 40 -1.82 -2.80 -40.54
CA ILE A 40 -1.35 -2.75 -39.16
C ILE A 40 -1.84 -3.96 -38.37
N CYS A 41 -3.13 -4.30 -38.53
CA CYS A 41 -3.76 -5.39 -37.77
C CYS A 41 -5.10 -5.78 -38.39
N LEU A 42 -5.59 -6.95 -37.99
CA LEU A 42 -6.92 -7.46 -38.29
C LEU A 42 -7.76 -7.53 -37.03
N PHE A 43 -9.02 -7.13 -37.14
CA PHE A 43 -10.03 -7.26 -36.09
C PHE A 43 -11.17 -8.17 -36.58
N PRO A 44 -11.09 -9.48 -36.34
CA PRO A 44 -12.26 -10.36 -36.56
C PRO A 44 -13.37 -9.94 -35.58
N VAL A 45 -14.59 -9.73 -36.09
CA VAL A 45 -15.75 -9.30 -35.33
C VAL A 45 -16.80 -10.39 -35.36
N ALA A 46 -17.29 -10.78 -34.17
CA ALA A 46 -18.33 -11.80 -34.05
C ALA A 46 -19.20 -11.57 -32.80
N TYR A 47 -20.38 -12.16 -32.78
CA TYR A 47 -21.13 -12.31 -31.55
C TYR A 47 -20.44 -13.29 -30.61
N THR A 48 -20.27 -12.91 -29.33
CA THR A 48 -19.61 -13.75 -28.34
C THR A 48 -20.59 -14.67 -27.64
N VAL A 49 -20.17 -15.89 -27.36
CA VAL A 49 -20.90 -16.80 -26.46
C VAL A 49 -20.52 -16.45 -25.03
N GLY A 50 -21.43 -15.76 -24.33
CA GLY A 50 -21.20 -15.24 -22.98
C GLY A 50 -20.54 -13.86 -22.97
N THR A 51 -20.71 -13.17 -21.86
CA THR A 51 -20.22 -11.78 -21.66
C THR A 51 -19.15 -11.69 -20.57
N ASP A 52 -18.91 -12.77 -19.82
CA ASP A 52 -18.01 -12.78 -18.69
C ASP A 52 -16.62 -13.24 -19.14
N PHE A 53 -15.68 -12.32 -19.13
CA PHE A 53 -14.27 -12.67 -19.24
C PHE A 53 -13.78 -13.13 -17.88
N LYS A 54 -13.16 -14.31 -17.85
CA LYS A 54 -12.46 -14.74 -16.64
C LYS A 54 -11.38 -13.71 -16.32
N ALA A 55 -11.41 -13.18 -15.11
CA ALA A 55 -10.32 -12.36 -14.61
C ALA A 55 -9.03 -13.18 -14.70
N THR A 56 -8.05 -12.69 -15.46
CA THR A 56 -6.73 -13.32 -15.48
C THR A 56 -6.06 -13.04 -14.15
N SER A 57 -5.75 -14.08 -13.39
CA SER A 57 -5.17 -14.00 -12.06
C SER A 57 -3.75 -13.40 -11.98
N ARG A 58 -3.20 -12.95 -13.11
CA ARG A 58 -1.83 -12.42 -13.20
C ARG A 58 -1.74 -11.17 -14.04
N ARG A 59 -2.47 -10.12 -13.65
CA ARG A 59 -2.15 -8.79 -14.16
C ARG A 59 -1.23 -8.10 -13.18
N TYR A 60 -0.07 -7.72 -13.64
CA TYR A 60 0.79 -6.84 -12.87
C TYR A 60 0.07 -5.50 -12.63
N PRO A 61 0.14 -4.92 -11.42
CA PRO A 61 -0.30 -3.56 -11.20
C PRO A 61 0.33 -2.62 -12.24
N ALA A 62 -0.44 -1.66 -12.75
CA ALA A 62 0.07 -0.74 -13.77
C ALA A 62 1.37 -0.04 -13.34
N ARG A 63 1.49 0.28 -12.05
CA ARG A 63 2.70 0.88 -11.46
C ARG A 63 3.96 0.03 -11.64
N ASP A 64 3.82 -1.31 -11.70
CA ASP A 64 4.96 -2.24 -11.76
C ASP A 64 5.46 -2.44 -13.21
N ILE A 65 4.65 -2.04 -14.20
CA ILE A 65 4.92 -2.19 -15.63
C ILE A 65 4.90 -0.86 -16.39
N THR A 66 4.76 0.27 -15.68
CA THR A 66 4.89 1.61 -16.25
C THR A 66 6.28 2.13 -15.96
N TYR A 67 7.01 2.50 -16.99
CA TYR A 67 8.38 3.01 -16.91
C TYR A 67 8.42 4.50 -17.27
N PHE A 68 9.29 5.25 -16.59
CA PHE A 68 9.55 6.67 -16.89
C PHE A 68 10.90 6.82 -17.58
N ASP A 69 10.91 7.54 -18.68
CA ASP A 69 12.07 7.93 -19.47
C ASP A 69 12.92 6.76 -20.01
N ARG A 70 13.01 5.63 -19.28
CA ARG A 70 13.81 4.46 -19.65
C ARG A 70 13.14 3.18 -19.20
N TYR A 71 13.32 2.11 -19.99
CA TYR A 71 12.87 0.77 -19.63
C TYR A 71 13.51 0.29 -18.30
N GLY A 72 12.72 -0.35 -17.46
CA GLY A 72 13.15 -0.81 -16.13
C GLY A 72 12.98 0.24 -15.02
N ARG A 73 12.68 1.49 -15.37
CA ARG A 73 12.45 2.57 -14.41
C ARG A 73 10.97 2.69 -14.09
N THR A 74 10.48 1.84 -13.20
CA THR A 74 9.05 1.77 -12.84
C THR A 74 8.55 3.06 -12.16
N LEU A 75 7.22 3.20 -12.03
CA LEU A 75 6.58 4.28 -11.26
C LEU A 75 7.04 4.31 -9.78
N ALA A 76 7.39 3.16 -9.22
CA ALA A 76 7.98 3.07 -7.89
C ALA A 76 9.41 3.64 -7.88
N GLU A 77 10.17 3.45 -8.96
CA GLU A 77 11.52 3.95 -9.15
C GLU A 77 11.57 5.34 -9.81
N GLY A 78 10.53 5.73 -10.53
CA GLY A 78 10.40 7.02 -11.23
C GLY A 78 9.85 8.17 -10.38
N ARG A 79 9.17 7.91 -9.27
CA ARG A 79 9.26 8.78 -8.11
C ARG A 79 10.71 8.66 -7.70
N SER A 80 11.51 9.70 -7.96
CA SER A 80 12.89 9.75 -7.49
C SER A 80 12.93 9.02 -6.16
N GLU A 81 13.58 7.83 -6.12
CA GLU A 81 13.77 7.16 -4.84
C GLU A 81 14.27 8.26 -3.92
N PRO A 82 13.63 8.48 -2.76
CA PRO A 82 14.09 9.54 -1.88
C PRO A 82 15.59 9.31 -1.71
N ARG A 83 16.36 10.19 -2.29
CA ARG A 83 17.82 10.02 -2.33
C ARG A 83 18.42 10.27 -0.98
N SER A 84 17.64 10.97 -0.14
CA SER A 84 18.04 11.37 1.21
C SER A 84 16.90 11.18 2.20
N ILE A 85 17.27 10.99 3.47
CA ILE A 85 16.30 10.98 4.59
C ILE A 85 15.56 12.31 4.72
N VAL A 86 16.18 13.43 4.31
CA VAL A 86 15.55 14.76 4.35
C VAL A 86 14.42 14.94 3.33
N ASP A 87 14.37 14.10 2.29
CA ASP A 87 13.29 14.11 1.31
C ASP A 87 11.96 13.58 1.89
N GLY A 88 12.00 13.06 3.11
CA GLY A 88 10.84 12.48 3.79
C GLY A 88 10.30 11.23 3.11
N PRO A 89 11.17 10.21 2.88
CA PRO A 89 10.75 8.96 2.27
C PRO A 89 9.66 8.28 3.08
N GLY A 90 8.65 7.72 2.41
CA GLY A 90 7.51 7.10 3.09
C GLY A 90 7.11 5.77 2.47
N GLN A 91 6.29 5.04 3.22
CA GLN A 91 5.60 3.85 2.78
C GLN A 91 4.13 3.92 3.14
N LEU A 92 3.29 3.30 2.33
CA LEU A 92 1.87 3.16 2.55
C LEU A 92 1.47 1.72 2.23
N VAL A 93 0.75 1.10 3.14
CA VAL A 93 0.04 -0.16 2.91
C VAL A 93 -1.44 0.01 3.22
N GLU A 94 -2.32 -0.72 2.52
CA GLU A 94 -3.76 -0.66 2.76
C GLU A 94 -4.40 -2.04 2.62
N ILE A 95 -5.52 -2.24 3.34
CA ILE A 95 -6.30 -3.47 3.31
C ILE A 95 -7.78 -3.20 3.60
N ASP A 96 -8.68 -3.93 2.94
CA ASP A 96 -10.10 -3.91 3.25
C ASP A 96 -10.43 -4.97 4.33
N ILE A 97 -11.20 -4.55 5.34
CA ILE A 97 -11.54 -5.32 6.54
C ILE A 97 -13.06 -5.42 6.64
N LYS A 98 -13.61 -6.63 6.82
CA LYS A 98 -15.06 -6.87 6.98
C LYS A 98 -15.54 -6.61 8.41
N ALA A 99 -15.13 -5.48 8.95
CA ALA A 99 -15.54 -4.98 10.27
C ALA A 99 -15.84 -3.48 10.17
N ARG A 100 -16.74 -2.99 11.04
CA ARG A 100 -17.05 -1.55 11.14
C ARG A 100 -15.83 -0.78 11.67
N PRO A 101 -15.72 0.54 11.38
CA PRO A 101 -14.56 1.35 11.78
C PRO A 101 -14.28 1.31 13.27
N GLU A 102 -15.31 1.27 14.11
CA GLU A 102 -15.20 1.26 15.56
C GLU A 102 -14.44 0.02 16.08
N ILE A 103 -14.71 -1.16 15.48
CA ILE A 103 -13.97 -2.39 15.81
C ILE A 103 -12.51 -2.29 15.37
N VAL A 104 -12.25 -1.76 14.16
CA VAL A 104 -10.87 -1.59 13.67
C VAL A 104 -10.11 -0.60 14.55
N TRP A 105 -10.80 0.45 15.03
CA TRP A 105 -10.24 1.46 15.91
C TRP A 105 -9.69 0.88 17.22
N GLU A 106 -10.40 -0.04 17.85
CA GLU A 106 -9.95 -0.71 19.07
C GLU A 106 -8.56 -1.31 18.92
N PHE A 107 -8.25 -1.84 17.73
CA PHE A 107 -6.95 -2.44 17.44
C PHE A 107 -5.89 -1.42 17.03
N VAL A 108 -6.22 -0.42 16.21
CA VAL A 108 -5.21 0.56 15.77
C VAL A 108 -4.82 1.55 16.85
N SER A 109 -5.68 1.76 17.86
CA SER A 109 -5.41 2.64 19.01
C SER A 109 -4.68 1.95 20.17
N ASP A 110 -4.55 0.63 20.15
CA ASP A 110 -3.71 -0.11 21.06
C ASP A 110 -2.23 -0.01 20.63
N VAL A 111 -1.47 0.84 21.32
CA VAL A 111 -0.05 1.07 21.03
C VAL A 111 0.83 -0.17 21.15
N ASN A 112 0.34 -1.22 21.80
CA ASN A 112 1.06 -2.46 22.02
C ASN A 112 0.75 -3.53 20.95
N LEU A 113 -0.43 -3.45 20.31
CA LEU A 113 -0.90 -4.50 19.40
C LEU A 113 0.07 -4.80 18.26
N SER A 114 0.69 -3.77 17.70
CA SER A 114 1.61 -3.93 16.57
C SER A 114 2.79 -4.86 16.88
N ALA A 115 3.14 -5.05 18.16
CA ALA A 115 4.22 -5.95 18.60
C ALA A 115 3.91 -7.43 18.34
N GLU A 116 2.64 -7.80 18.28
CA GLU A 116 2.26 -9.19 17.98
C GLU A 116 2.62 -9.62 16.54
N PHE A 117 2.78 -8.66 15.63
CA PHE A 117 2.95 -8.89 14.19
C PHE A 117 4.26 -8.34 13.64
N SER A 118 4.94 -7.46 14.38
CA SER A 118 6.19 -6.83 13.98
C SER A 118 7.40 -7.65 14.42
N GLU A 119 8.40 -7.79 13.56
CA GLU A 119 9.69 -8.35 13.96
C GLU A 119 10.56 -7.33 14.70
N GLU A 120 10.31 -6.04 14.48
CA GLU A 120 11.11 -4.96 15.04
C GLU A 120 10.50 -4.34 16.27
N PHE A 121 9.21 -3.98 16.21
CA PHE A 121 8.51 -3.38 17.33
C PHE A 121 8.15 -4.45 18.36
N GLN A 122 8.64 -4.31 19.58
CA GLN A 122 8.54 -5.32 20.65
C GLN A 122 7.46 -4.97 21.69
N GLY A 123 6.89 -3.79 21.63
CA GLY A 123 5.84 -3.32 22.51
C GLY A 123 5.85 -1.82 22.71
N GLY A 124 4.78 -1.30 23.26
CA GLY A 124 4.63 0.10 23.63
C GLY A 124 3.83 0.24 24.92
N GLU A 125 4.15 1.25 25.69
CA GLU A 125 3.44 1.59 26.92
C GLU A 125 3.19 3.10 26.97
N TRP A 126 1.99 3.48 27.40
CA TRP A 126 1.66 4.88 27.62
C TRP A 126 2.50 5.42 28.77
N ASP A 127 3.08 6.61 28.61
CA ASP A 127 3.89 7.23 29.66
C ASP A 127 3.01 7.71 30.85
N ASP A 128 1.73 7.96 30.60
CA ASP A 128 0.70 8.17 31.61
C ASP A 128 -0.43 7.15 31.42
N PRO A 129 -0.33 5.98 32.07
CA PRO A 129 -1.30 4.90 31.91
C PRO A 129 -2.67 5.19 32.54
N ASP A 130 -2.75 6.13 33.46
CA ASP A 130 -4.00 6.55 34.13
C ASP A 130 -4.67 7.76 33.45
N GLY A 131 -3.98 8.37 32.49
CA GLY A 131 -4.46 9.51 31.71
C GLY A 131 -5.34 9.13 30.55
N ASP A 132 -6.17 10.07 30.10
CA ASP A 132 -6.92 9.90 28.85
C ASP A 132 -5.97 9.95 27.63
N SER A 133 -6.04 8.95 26.76
CA SER A 133 -5.30 8.94 25.51
C SER A 133 -5.86 9.97 24.54
N GLY A 134 -4.99 10.81 23.97
CA GLY A 134 -5.41 11.85 23.05
C GLY A 134 -4.22 12.58 22.39
N VAL A 135 -4.52 13.68 21.68
CA VAL A 135 -3.48 14.54 21.12
C VAL A 135 -2.63 15.13 22.26
N GLY A 136 -1.30 14.99 22.14
CA GLY A 136 -0.33 15.42 23.14
C GLY A 136 0.08 14.34 24.12
N SER A 137 -0.65 13.21 24.21
CA SER A 137 -0.20 12.04 24.98
C SER A 137 1.09 11.48 24.37
N THR A 138 1.90 10.84 25.22
CA THR A 138 3.14 10.18 24.82
C THR A 138 3.12 8.72 25.19
N PHE A 139 3.83 7.93 24.40
CA PHE A 139 4.10 6.53 24.69
C PHE A 139 5.54 6.16 24.33
N THR A 140 6.10 5.24 25.11
CA THR A 140 7.43 4.70 24.86
C THR A 140 7.31 3.40 24.08
N GLY A 141 7.93 3.35 22.89
CA GLY A 141 8.00 2.17 22.05
C GLY A 141 9.35 1.47 22.17
N HIS A 142 9.35 0.15 22.34
CA HIS A 142 10.54 -0.69 22.41
C HIS A 142 10.76 -1.40 21.10
N ASN A 143 12.00 -1.40 20.63
CA ASN A 143 12.35 -1.92 19.30
C ASN A 143 13.60 -2.80 19.39
N LYS A 144 13.72 -3.74 18.42
CA LYS A 144 14.88 -4.60 18.26
C LYS A 144 15.17 -4.85 16.79
N HIS A 145 16.42 -4.70 16.42
CA HIS A 145 16.83 -4.99 15.04
C HIS A 145 18.21 -5.69 15.04
N PRO A 146 18.43 -6.72 14.20
CA PRO A 146 19.70 -7.49 14.23
C PRO A 146 20.98 -6.66 14.04
N GLN A 147 20.89 -5.57 13.28
CA GLN A 147 22.04 -4.70 12.99
C GLN A 147 22.19 -3.51 13.94
N VAL A 148 21.12 -3.12 14.65
CA VAL A 148 21.09 -1.94 15.51
C VAL A 148 21.10 -2.30 16.98
N GLY A 149 20.60 -3.50 17.33
CA GLY A 149 20.36 -3.91 18.73
C GLY A 149 18.97 -3.53 19.22
N GLU A 150 18.85 -3.29 20.51
CA GLU A 150 17.60 -2.90 21.19
C GLU A 150 17.64 -1.39 21.49
N TRP A 151 16.52 -0.72 21.27
CA TRP A 151 16.37 0.70 21.61
C TRP A 151 14.92 1.05 21.92
N SER A 152 14.73 2.16 22.62
CA SER A 152 13.41 2.71 22.89
C SER A 152 13.28 4.12 22.33
N THR A 153 12.06 4.48 21.98
CA THR A 153 11.73 5.81 21.42
C THR A 153 10.48 6.35 22.10
N THR A 154 10.49 7.63 22.44
CA THR A 154 9.27 8.34 22.82
C THR A 154 8.51 8.75 21.57
N SER A 155 7.23 8.49 21.55
CA SER A 155 6.28 8.85 20.48
C SER A 155 5.26 9.84 21.03
N HIS A 156 5.00 10.91 20.25
CA HIS A 156 4.06 11.98 20.60
C HIS A 156 2.82 11.87 19.71
N VAL A 157 1.64 11.70 20.30
CA VAL A 157 0.38 11.63 19.56
C VAL A 157 0.07 12.99 18.93
N THR A 158 -0.03 13.02 17.62
CA THR A 158 -0.30 14.25 16.84
C THR A 158 -1.72 14.32 16.29
N VAL A 159 -2.38 13.15 16.10
CA VAL A 159 -3.78 13.05 15.73
C VAL A 159 -4.42 11.92 16.53
N TRP A 160 -5.59 12.17 17.10
CA TRP A 160 -6.43 11.21 17.80
C TRP A 160 -7.89 11.52 17.46
N ASP A 161 -8.40 10.92 16.40
CA ASP A 161 -9.76 11.14 15.87
C ASP A 161 -10.50 9.81 15.72
N PRO A 162 -11.07 9.27 16.82
CA PRO A 162 -11.83 8.03 16.77
C PRO A 162 -13.09 8.13 15.90
N PRO A 163 -13.44 7.13 15.08
CA PRO A 163 -12.64 5.93 14.78
C PRO A 163 -11.84 6.07 13.48
N ARG A 164 -11.39 7.28 13.10
CA ARG A 164 -10.92 7.61 11.77
C ARG A 164 -9.41 7.71 11.61
N GLU A 165 -8.73 8.32 12.58
CA GLU A 165 -7.30 8.61 12.42
C GLU A 165 -6.53 8.61 13.74
N PHE A 166 -5.43 7.85 13.76
CA PHE A 166 -4.43 7.86 14.82
C PHE A 166 -3.05 8.10 14.21
N ALA A 167 -2.37 9.18 14.64
CA ALA A 167 -1.04 9.52 14.15
C ALA A 167 -0.12 9.97 15.29
N TRP A 168 1.17 9.68 15.11
CA TRP A 168 2.21 10.08 16.07
C TRP A 168 3.53 10.41 15.39
N SER A 169 4.33 11.22 16.05
CA SER A 169 5.69 11.58 15.69
C SER A 169 6.68 10.96 16.67
N VAL A 170 7.78 10.40 16.16
CA VAL A 170 8.80 9.72 16.94
C VAL A 170 9.93 10.68 17.29
N ALA A 171 10.31 10.76 18.55
CA ALA A 171 11.34 11.56 19.15
C ALA A 171 10.96 13.06 19.17
N ASP A 172 11.35 13.85 18.22
CA ASP A 172 11.15 15.30 18.19
C ASP A 172 9.92 15.66 17.34
N LEU A 173 9.16 16.66 17.76
CA LEU A 173 7.97 17.13 17.03
C LEU A 173 8.32 18.03 15.84
N GLU A 174 9.39 18.82 15.94
CA GLU A 174 9.81 19.73 14.87
C GLU A 174 10.68 19.00 13.82
N ALA A 175 11.51 18.07 14.28
CA ALA A 175 12.38 17.24 13.44
C ALA A 175 12.22 15.74 13.79
N PRO A 176 11.08 15.11 13.49
CA PRO A 176 10.82 13.73 13.87
C PRO A 176 11.76 12.74 13.15
N ALA A 177 12.13 11.68 13.86
CA ALA A 177 12.83 10.55 13.26
C ALA A 177 11.91 9.79 12.27
N ALA A 178 10.63 9.70 12.60
CA ALA A 178 9.57 9.17 11.74
C ALA A 178 8.20 9.72 12.18
N GLN A 179 7.27 9.74 11.24
CA GLN A 179 5.85 10.02 11.48
C GLN A 179 5.04 8.81 11.01
N TRP A 180 4.15 8.35 11.86
CA TRP A 180 3.30 7.19 11.61
C TRP A 180 1.83 7.59 11.63
N ARG A 181 1.01 6.90 10.85
CA ARG A 181 -0.42 7.20 10.76
C ARG A 181 -1.22 5.97 10.37
N PHE A 182 -2.26 5.69 11.13
CA PHE A 182 -3.38 4.85 10.73
C PHE A 182 -4.55 5.70 10.29
N THR A 183 -5.20 5.34 9.19
CA THR A 183 -6.51 5.89 8.80
C THR A 183 -7.49 4.77 8.54
N VAL A 184 -8.70 4.91 9.08
CA VAL A 184 -9.80 3.96 8.96
C VAL A 184 -10.96 4.64 8.25
N GLU A 185 -11.23 4.22 7.04
CA GLU A 185 -12.31 4.75 6.20
C GLU A 185 -13.46 3.74 6.12
N LYS A 186 -14.70 4.20 6.31
CA LYS A 186 -15.87 3.36 6.09
C LYS A 186 -16.06 3.11 4.59
N VAL A 187 -16.18 1.83 4.21
CA VAL A 187 -16.44 1.40 2.83
C VAL A 187 -17.62 0.44 2.79
N PRO A 188 -18.24 0.18 1.62
CA PRO A 188 -19.28 -0.83 1.51
C PRO A 188 -18.80 -2.19 2.01
N GLY A 189 -19.49 -2.72 3.02
CA GLY A 189 -19.19 -4.03 3.61
C GLY A 189 -18.14 -4.03 4.73
N GLY A 190 -17.61 -2.87 5.14
CA GLY A 190 -16.62 -2.80 6.24
C GLY A 190 -15.84 -1.51 6.29
N SER A 191 -14.54 -1.64 6.45
CA SER A 191 -13.60 -0.54 6.56
C SER A 191 -12.39 -0.75 5.65
N ARG A 192 -11.77 0.33 5.23
CA ARG A 192 -10.42 0.34 4.63
C ARG A 192 -9.45 0.90 5.66
N LEU A 193 -8.47 0.09 6.02
CA LEU A 193 -7.37 0.48 6.88
C LEU A 193 -6.16 0.85 6.00
N ARG A 194 -5.59 2.03 6.25
CA ARG A 194 -4.30 2.44 5.69
C ARG A 194 -3.30 2.65 6.82
N TYR A 195 -2.09 2.18 6.62
CA TYR A 195 -0.97 2.40 7.52
C TYR A 195 0.15 3.09 6.75
N HIS A 196 0.55 4.26 7.21
CA HIS A 196 1.51 5.12 6.55
C HIS A 196 2.68 5.43 7.48
N VAL A 197 3.89 5.46 6.94
CA VAL A 197 5.10 6.00 7.59
C VAL A 197 5.77 7.01 6.70
N ARG A 198 6.31 8.07 7.30
CA ARG A 198 7.24 9.01 6.69
C ARG A 198 8.48 9.09 7.57
N LEU A 199 9.66 8.90 6.97
CA LEU A 199 10.95 8.98 7.67
C LEU A 199 11.52 10.40 7.66
N GLY A 200 12.23 10.75 8.70
CA GLY A 200 12.94 12.02 8.81
C GLY A 200 12.03 13.25 9.06
N PRO A 201 12.61 14.45 9.03
CA PRO A 201 14.03 14.76 8.73
C PRO A 201 14.98 14.56 9.91
N GLY A 202 14.48 14.22 11.10
CA GLY A 202 15.28 14.09 12.32
C GLY A 202 16.21 12.89 12.34
N ARG A 203 17.09 12.88 13.35
CA ARG A 203 18.01 11.75 13.58
C ARG A 203 17.25 10.46 13.88
N SER A 204 17.70 9.37 13.30
CA SER A 204 17.09 8.06 13.44
C SER A 204 18.16 6.96 13.56
N GLY A 205 17.75 5.70 13.71
CA GLY A 205 18.66 4.56 13.66
C GLY A 205 19.46 4.44 12.35
N LEU A 206 19.03 5.10 11.28
CA LEU A 206 19.77 5.15 10.00
C LEU A 206 20.90 6.18 10.00
N THR A 207 20.84 7.20 10.85
CA THR A 207 21.77 8.32 10.84
C THR A 207 23.22 7.88 10.94
N PRO A 208 23.64 6.97 11.86
CA PRO A 208 25.03 6.53 11.92
C PRO A 208 25.52 5.83 10.66
N ALA A 209 24.67 5.04 10.01
CA ALA A 209 25.02 4.35 8.77
C ALA A 209 25.14 5.31 7.58
N ILE A 210 24.27 6.33 7.52
CA ILE A 210 24.30 7.39 6.50
C ILE A 210 25.55 8.26 6.68
N GLU A 211 25.84 8.69 7.91
CA GLU A 211 27.05 9.48 8.22
C GLU A 211 28.34 8.74 7.90
N ALA A 212 28.38 7.42 8.13
CA ALA A 212 29.53 6.59 7.79
C ALA A 212 29.68 6.32 6.28
N MET A 213 28.58 6.32 5.53
CA MET A 213 28.53 5.99 4.09
C MET A 213 27.57 6.93 3.33
N PRO A 214 27.88 8.23 3.24
CA PRO A 214 26.96 9.21 2.64
C PRO A 214 26.69 8.95 1.15
N ASP A 215 27.63 8.36 0.43
CA ASP A 215 27.47 7.94 -0.96
C ASP A 215 26.47 6.78 -1.15
N LYS A 216 26.11 6.09 -0.06
CA LYS A 216 25.15 4.98 -0.06
C LYS A 216 23.82 5.33 0.60
N GLU A 217 23.58 6.58 0.96
CA GLU A 217 22.35 7.00 1.64
C GLU A 217 21.09 6.51 0.92
N ALA A 218 20.98 6.73 -0.39
CA ALA A 218 19.82 6.28 -1.17
C ALA A 218 19.58 4.77 -1.04
N ARG A 219 20.63 3.95 -1.00
CA ARG A 219 20.53 2.50 -0.83
C ARG A 219 20.10 2.11 0.59
N ILE A 220 20.62 2.82 1.60
CA ILE A 220 20.27 2.62 3.02
C ILE A 220 18.79 2.93 3.21
N VAL A 221 18.34 4.08 2.71
CA VAL A 221 16.93 4.53 2.78
C VAL A 221 16.00 3.54 2.06
N ALA A 222 16.34 3.12 0.83
CA ALA A 222 15.56 2.14 0.09
C ALA A 222 15.51 0.77 0.78
N GLY A 223 16.58 0.34 1.45
CA GLY A 223 16.59 -0.85 2.30
C GLY A 223 15.56 -0.73 3.41
N ARG A 224 15.59 0.36 4.16
CA ARG A 224 14.68 0.63 5.27
C ARG A 224 13.22 0.70 4.84
N GLN A 225 12.94 1.32 3.71
CA GLN A 225 11.58 1.37 3.16
C GLN A 225 11.01 -0.03 2.87
N ARG A 226 11.83 -0.95 2.34
CA ARG A 226 11.39 -2.34 2.11
C ARG A 226 11.09 -3.08 3.41
N GLU A 227 11.92 -2.91 4.44
CA GLU A 227 11.68 -3.49 5.76
C GLU A 227 10.39 -2.96 6.38
N HIS A 228 10.17 -1.64 6.33
CA HIS A 228 8.92 -1.02 6.79
C HIS A 228 7.72 -1.57 6.02
N GLN A 229 7.78 -1.67 4.69
CA GLN A 229 6.68 -2.21 3.90
C GLN A 229 6.30 -3.62 4.34
N GLN A 230 7.27 -4.50 4.57
CA GLN A 230 7.03 -5.87 5.01
C GLN A 230 6.43 -5.93 6.41
N ASN A 231 6.99 -5.16 7.36
CA ASN A 231 6.47 -5.10 8.73
C ASN A 231 5.07 -4.50 8.80
N MET A 232 4.84 -3.39 8.12
CA MET A 232 3.53 -2.73 8.05
C MET A 232 2.46 -3.63 7.43
N GLN A 233 2.81 -4.39 6.40
CA GLN A 233 1.89 -5.33 5.76
C GLN A 233 1.44 -6.42 6.75
N ARG A 234 2.36 -7.01 7.50
CA ARG A 234 2.04 -8.01 8.55
C ARG A 234 1.14 -7.42 9.64
N VAL A 235 1.41 -6.18 10.06
CA VAL A 235 0.60 -5.50 11.08
C VAL A 235 -0.85 -5.34 10.61
N ILE A 236 -1.08 -4.80 9.38
CA ILE A 236 -2.46 -4.60 8.91
C ILE A 236 -3.19 -5.90 8.61
N GLU A 237 -2.48 -6.96 8.22
CA GLU A 237 -3.06 -8.31 8.06
C GLU A 237 -3.47 -8.91 9.41
N GLY A 238 -2.65 -8.75 10.44
CA GLY A 238 -2.98 -9.17 11.80
C GLY A 238 -4.16 -8.40 12.40
N ILE A 239 -4.20 -7.09 12.21
CA ILE A 239 -5.35 -6.26 12.62
C ILE A 239 -6.62 -6.73 11.90
N LYS A 240 -6.54 -7.00 10.59
CA LYS A 240 -7.66 -7.53 9.82
C LYS A 240 -8.21 -8.83 10.42
N GLU A 241 -7.35 -9.80 10.69
CA GLU A 241 -7.75 -11.10 11.25
C GLU A 241 -8.48 -10.93 12.59
N LYS A 242 -7.92 -10.13 13.50
CA LYS A 242 -8.54 -9.85 14.80
C LYS A 242 -9.87 -9.12 14.67
N ALA A 243 -9.93 -8.05 13.87
CA ALA A 243 -11.14 -7.25 13.71
C ALA A 243 -12.28 -8.04 13.02
N GLU A 244 -11.97 -8.85 12.02
CA GLU A 244 -12.98 -9.71 11.36
C GLU A 244 -13.48 -10.82 12.29
N THR A 245 -12.62 -11.37 13.14
CA THR A 245 -12.97 -12.35 14.17
C THR A 245 -13.93 -11.73 15.19
N GLN A 246 -13.60 -10.56 15.73
CA GLN A 246 -14.46 -9.85 16.70
C GLN A 246 -15.82 -9.49 16.06
N ALA A 247 -15.81 -8.96 14.84
CA ALA A 247 -17.04 -8.65 14.12
C ALA A 247 -17.92 -9.88 13.83
N ALA A 248 -17.32 -11.06 13.67
CA ALA A 248 -18.06 -12.31 13.52
C ALA A 248 -18.72 -12.75 14.82
N VAL A 249 -18.02 -12.62 15.95
CA VAL A 249 -18.58 -12.91 17.29
C VAL A 249 -19.74 -11.99 17.60
N GLU A 250 -19.62 -10.67 17.38
CA GLU A 250 -20.70 -9.71 17.62
C GLU A 250 -21.95 -10.00 16.77
N ARG A 251 -21.77 -10.46 15.52
CA ARG A 251 -22.90 -10.87 14.66
C ARG A 251 -23.58 -12.17 15.13
N SER A 252 -22.86 -13.04 15.80
CA SER A 252 -23.37 -14.34 16.27
C SER A 252 -24.10 -14.24 17.61
N ASP A 253 -23.88 -13.17 18.38
CA ASP A 253 -24.56 -12.89 19.65
C ASP A 253 -25.47 -11.66 19.53
N PRO A 254 -26.73 -11.82 19.02
CA PRO A 254 -27.67 -10.72 18.90
C PRO A 254 -28.26 -10.27 20.25
N SER A 255 -27.86 -10.89 21.38
CA SER A 255 -28.40 -10.62 22.73
C SER A 255 -27.61 -9.55 23.51
N GLY A 256 -26.81 -8.71 22.81
CA GLY A 256 -25.95 -7.67 23.40
C GLY A 256 -26.66 -6.74 24.40
N PHE A 257 -26.85 -7.20 25.63
CA PHE A 257 -27.00 -6.35 26.81
C PHE A 257 -25.60 -5.98 27.31
N PRO A 258 -25.29 -4.69 27.48
CA PRO A 258 -24.08 -4.29 28.15
C PRO A 258 -24.09 -4.81 29.58
N ARG A 259 -23.07 -5.57 29.97
CA ARG A 259 -22.81 -5.91 31.36
C ARG A 259 -22.10 -4.78 32.08
#